data_9be1cb3cfad4880a2c28dafa68acc389
#
_entry.id   9be1cb3cfad4880a2c28dafa68acc389
#
_cell.length_a   1.000
_cell.length_b   1.000
_cell.length_c   1.000
_cell.angle_alpha   90.00
_cell.angle_beta   90.00
_cell.angle_gamma   90.00
#
_symmetry.space_group_name_H-M   'P 1'
#
loop_
_entity.id
_entity.type
_entity.pdbx_description
1 polymer ?
#
loop_
_entity_poly.entity_id
_entity_poly.type
_entity_poly.pdbx_seq_one_letter_code
_entity_poly.pdbx_strand_id
1 'polypeptide(L)'
;MEALIRAAQASKALSGAVAGVAARYVAVLRGGGTLYFCGNGGSAADAQHLAAEYVVRYALNRRPLAAVALTTDSSILTAAGNDLGFEQIFARQVEALCTRSDLLVLHSTSGQSPNLLAAARVARKGGVPTVAFLGKGGGALAGLVDETVIIPSNETSLVQLIHLAFQHLIVEVVEAELLDS
;
A
#
# COMPACT_ATOMS: atom_id res chain seq x y z
N MET A 1 18.30 18.33 -2.66
CA MET A 1 17.19 19.24 -2.30
C MET A 1 16.33 19.60 -3.52
N GLU A 2 16.90 20.16 -4.57
CA GLU A 2 16.14 20.57 -5.77
C GLU A 2 15.37 19.43 -6.47
N ALA A 3 15.96 18.22 -6.59
CA ALA A 3 15.28 17.07 -7.18
C ALA A 3 14.02 16.67 -6.39
N LEU A 4 14.08 16.72 -5.05
CA LEU A 4 12.93 16.47 -4.20
C LEU A 4 11.84 17.53 -4.39
N ILE A 5 12.22 18.80 -4.43
CA ILE A 5 11.25 19.90 -4.66
C ILE A 5 10.55 19.73 -6.01
N ARG A 6 11.30 19.44 -7.08
CA ARG A 6 10.71 19.18 -8.40
C ARG A 6 9.76 17.98 -8.40
N ALA A 7 10.18 16.86 -7.80
CA ALA A 7 9.34 15.67 -7.72
C ALA A 7 8.05 15.92 -6.91
N ALA A 8 8.15 16.60 -5.77
CA ALA A 8 6.99 16.98 -4.95
C ALA A 8 6.05 17.94 -5.71
N GLN A 9 6.59 18.94 -6.43
CA GLN A 9 5.78 19.86 -7.23
C GLN A 9 5.05 19.14 -8.37
N ALA A 10 5.72 18.24 -9.07
CA ALA A 10 5.11 17.44 -10.13
C ALA A 10 4.03 16.49 -9.58
N SER A 11 4.18 16.03 -8.34
CA SER A 11 3.22 15.13 -7.67
C SER A 11 1.93 15.85 -7.22
N LYS A 12 1.85 17.19 -7.24
CA LYS A 12 0.61 17.92 -6.94
C LYS A 12 -0.54 17.54 -7.87
N ALA A 13 -0.26 17.16 -9.10
CA ALA A 13 -1.27 16.68 -10.05
C ALA A 13 -1.96 15.38 -9.60
N LEU A 14 -1.38 14.67 -8.63
CA LEU A 14 -1.93 13.41 -8.07
C LEU A 14 -2.91 13.62 -6.91
N SER A 15 -3.15 14.87 -6.49
CA SER A 15 -4.01 15.16 -5.32
C SER A 15 -5.41 14.53 -5.44
N GLY A 16 -6.02 14.54 -6.63
CA GLY A 16 -7.31 13.88 -6.88
C GLY A 16 -7.25 12.37 -6.71
N ALA A 17 -6.20 11.72 -7.22
CA ALA A 17 -6.00 10.28 -7.04
C ALA A 17 -5.76 9.91 -5.57
N VAL A 18 -4.95 10.71 -4.86
CA VAL A 18 -4.69 10.52 -3.42
C VAL A 18 -5.97 10.67 -2.61
N ALA A 19 -6.80 11.67 -2.91
CA ALA A 19 -8.11 11.86 -2.26
C ALA A 19 -9.06 10.67 -2.54
N GLY A 20 -9.06 10.13 -3.77
CA GLY A 20 -9.81 8.92 -4.12
C GLY A 20 -9.39 7.71 -3.29
N VAL A 21 -8.07 7.50 -3.14
CA VAL A 21 -7.52 6.44 -2.30
C VAL A 21 -7.89 6.63 -0.83
N ALA A 22 -7.85 7.87 -0.30
CA ALA A 22 -8.28 8.16 1.07
C ALA A 22 -9.75 7.78 1.28
N ALA A 23 -10.64 8.17 0.36
CA ALA A 23 -12.05 7.79 0.41
C ALA A 23 -12.25 6.26 0.37
N ARG A 24 -11.44 5.54 -0.41
CA ARG A 24 -11.45 4.08 -0.46
C ARG A 24 -11.05 3.46 0.88
N TYR A 25 -9.98 3.96 1.53
CA TYR A 25 -9.55 3.48 2.85
C TYR A 25 -10.65 3.70 3.89
N VAL A 26 -11.26 4.89 3.91
CA VAL A 26 -12.40 5.20 4.78
C VAL A 26 -13.55 4.22 4.57
N ALA A 27 -13.94 3.96 3.32
CA ALA A 27 -15.04 3.05 3.01
C ALA A 27 -14.77 1.62 3.49
N VAL A 28 -13.55 1.10 3.25
CA VAL A 28 -13.13 -0.25 3.70
C VAL A 28 -13.17 -0.35 5.23
N LEU A 29 -12.53 0.59 5.93
CA LEU A 29 -12.44 0.57 7.40
C LEU A 29 -13.80 0.80 8.08
N ARG A 30 -14.65 1.68 7.52
CA ARG A 30 -16.03 1.90 7.99
C ARG A 30 -16.90 0.66 7.78
N GLY A 31 -16.64 -0.08 6.71
CA GLY A 31 -17.29 -1.36 6.40
C GLY A 31 -16.79 -2.56 7.22
N GLY A 32 -15.83 -2.36 8.13
CA GLY A 32 -15.23 -3.43 8.94
C GLY A 32 -14.15 -4.25 8.23
N GLY A 33 -13.71 -3.81 7.04
CA GLY A 33 -12.60 -4.43 6.33
C GLY A 33 -11.23 -4.05 6.89
N THR A 34 -10.19 -4.67 6.35
CA THR A 34 -8.79 -4.52 6.77
C THR A 34 -7.94 -3.96 5.62
N LEU A 35 -7.01 -3.07 5.94
CA LEU A 35 -5.97 -2.61 5.01
C LEU A 35 -4.75 -3.54 5.09
N TYR A 36 -4.39 -4.21 4.01
CA TYR A 36 -3.20 -5.06 3.92
C TYR A 36 -2.12 -4.35 3.11
N PHE A 37 -0.95 -4.16 3.72
CA PHE A 37 0.17 -3.46 3.10
C PHE A 37 1.29 -4.43 2.71
N CYS A 38 1.86 -4.29 1.52
CA CYS A 38 3.04 -5.05 1.10
C CYS A 38 3.98 -4.23 0.20
N GLY A 39 5.25 -4.60 0.22
CA GLY A 39 6.34 -3.99 -0.54
C GLY A 39 7.66 -4.68 -0.26
N ASN A 40 8.72 -4.29 -0.95
CA ASN A 40 10.06 -4.83 -0.76
C ASN A 40 11.03 -3.77 -0.24
N GLY A 41 12.03 -4.15 0.54
CA GLY A 41 13.07 -3.25 1.03
C GLY A 41 12.52 -2.05 1.80
N GLY A 42 12.80 -0.82 1.35
CA GLY A 42 12.26 0.41 1.94
C GLY A 42 10.73 0.43 1.92
N SER A 43 10.12 -0.04 0.84
CA SER A 43 8.65 -0.15 0.76
C SER A 43 8.07 -1.22 1.70
N ALA A 44 8.85 -2.20 2.14
CA ALA A 44 8.44 -3.11 3.22
C ALA A 44 8.47 -2.40 4.58
N ALA A 45 9.46 -1.55 4.82
CA ALA A 45 9.51 -0.70 6.02
C ALA A 45 8.32 0.27 6.06
N ASP A 46 7.99 0.90 4.92
CA ASP A 46 6.80 1.75 4.81
C ASP A 46 5.51 0.98 5.12
N ALA A 47 5.37 -0.25 4.61
CA ALA A 47 4.21 -1.10 4.91
C ALA A 47 4.01 -1.36 6.41
N GLN A 48 5.11 -1.61 7.14
CA GLN A 48 5.08 -1.81 8.59
C GLN A 48 4.76 -0.50 9.33
N HIS A 49 5.39 0.59 8.94
CA HIS A 49 5.13 1.91 9.48
C HIS A 49 3.66 2.28 9.35
N LEU A 50 3.11 2.15 8.15
CA LEU A 50 1.70 2.46 7.88
C LEU A 50 0.73 1.59 8.67
N ALA A 51 0.95 0.28 8.75
CA ALA A 51 0.10 -0.58 9.57
C ALA A 51 0.05 -0.11 11.03
N ALA A 52 1.18 0.35 11.59
CA ALA A 52 1.23 0.90 12.94
C ALA A 52 0.41 2.20 13.08
N GLU A 53 0.43 3.08 12.07
CA GLU A 53 -0.37 4.32 12.08
C GLU A 53 -1.88 4.04 12.17
N TYR A 54 -2.38 2.99 11.54
CA TYR A 54 -3.79 2.61 11.63
C TYR A 54 -4.12 1.85 12.92
N VAL A 55 -3.31 0.87 13.30
CA VAL A 55 -3.57 0.01 14.47
C VAL A 55 -3.41 0.77 15.79
N VAL A 56 -2.41 1.64 15.90
CA VAL A 56 -2.16 2.41 17.12
C VAL A 56 -2.84 3.78 17.02
N ARG A 57 -2.26 4.69 16.32
CA ARG A 57 -2.75 6.04 15.95
C ARG A 57 -1.69 6.76 15.12
N TYR A 58 -2.10 7.75 14.36
CA TYR A 58 -1.22 8.73 13.72
C TYR A 58 -1.15 10.01 14.57
N ALA A 59 -2.09 10.91 14.42
CA ALA A 59 -2.09 12.19 15.15
C ALA A 59 -3.19 12.27 16.22
N LEU A 60 -4.35 11.66 15.98
CA LEU A 60 -5.52 11.75 16.84
C LEU A 60 -5.66 10.52 17.75
N ASN A 61 -6.19 10.73 18.96
CA ASN A 61 -6.53 9.62 19.85
C ASN A 61 -7.91 9.07 19.43
N ARG A 62 -7.93 7.86 18.88
CA ARG A 62 -9.13 7.20 18.34
C ARG A 62 -9.10 5.70 18.59
N ARG A 63 -10.19 5.00 18.27
CA ARG A 63 -10.20 3.54 18.26
C ARG A 63 -9.18 2.95 17.28
N PRO A 64 -8.67 1.74 17.53
CA PRO A 64 -7.82 1.02 16.56
C PRO A 64 -8.55 0.79 15.22
N LEU A 65 -7.83 0.89 14.12
CA LEU A 65 -8.32 0.59 12.78
C LEU A 65 -7.58 -0.65 12.26
N ALA A 66 -8.30 -1.54 11.56
CA ALA A 66 -7.75 -2.81 11.11
C ALA A 66 -6.74 -2.62 9.98
N ALA A 67 -5.47 -2.93 10.25
CA ALA A 67 -4.40 -2.88 9.26
C ALA A 67 -3.33 -3.94 9.55
N VAL A 68 -2.75 -4.52 8.50
CA VAL A 68 -1.73 -5.57 8.57
C VAL A 68 -0.63 -5.31 7.54
N ALA A 69 0.62 -5.37 7.97
CA ALA A 69 1.75 -5.43 7.05
C ALA A 69 2.12 -6.90 6.78
N LEU A 70 2.01 -7.33 5.53
CA LEU A 70 2.37 -8.70 5.10
C LEU A 70 3.90 -8.94 5.09
N THR A 71 4.66 -8.01 5.64
CA THR A 71 6.12 -7.98 5.65
C THR A 71 6.73 -8.28 7.02
N THR A 72 5.92 -8.66 8.02
CA THR A 72 6.36 -8.76 9.41
C THR A 72 6.58 -10.19 9.91
N ASP A 73 5.77 -11.15 9.48
CA ASP A 73 5.90 -12.53 9.94
C ASP A 73 7.07 -13.24 9.24
N SER A 74 8.19 -13.31 9.94
CA SER A 74 9.41 -13.93 9.40
C SER A 74 9.25 -15.42 9.13
N SER A 75 8.39 -16.12 9.87
CA SER A 75 8.13 -17.55 9.65
C SER A 75 7.37 -17.76 8.35
N ILE A 76 6.34 -16.96 8.10
CA ILE A 76 5.59 -17.02 6.83
C ILE A 76 6.51 -16.65 5.65
N LEU A 77 7.26 -15.54 5.77
CA LEU A 77 8.13 -15.08 4.69
C LEU A 77 9.22 -16.08 4.34
N THR A 78 9.87 -16.66 5.37
CA THR A 78 10.96 -17.63 5.15
C THR A 78 10.45 -18.97 4.67
N ALA A 79 9.35 -19.50 5.22
CA ALA A 79 8.76 -20.75 4.76
C ALA A 79 8.24 -20.63 3.32
N ALA A 80 7.46 -19.58 3.01
CA ALA A 80 6.97 -19.36 1.66
C ALA A 80 8.13 -19.15 0.66
N GLY A 81 9.17 -18.39 1.05
CA GLY A 81 10.34 -18.17 0.22
C GLY A 81 11.13 -19.46 -0.06
N ASN A 82 11.28 -20.34 0.95
CA ASN A 82 11.97 -21.61 0.83
C ASN A 82 11.19 -22.65 0.01
N ASP A 83 9.89 -22.80 0.30
CA ASP A 83 9.07 -23.91 -0.21
C ASP A 83 8.39 -23.59 -1.55
N LEU A 84 8.05 -22.33 -1.79
CA LEU A 84 7.24 -21.88 -2.95
C LEU A 84 7.97 -20.88 -3.84
N GLY A 85 9.10 -20.33 -3.38
CA GLY A 85 9.83 -19.26 -4.05
C GLY A 85 9.45 -17.86 -3.55
N PHE A 86 10.42 -16.93 -3.66
CA PHE A 86 10.27 -15.57 -3.15
C PHE A 86 9.09 -14.79 -3.81
N GLU A 87 8.73 -15.14 -5.02
CA GLU A 87 7.57 -14.56 -5.70
C GLU A 87 6.23 -14.87 -5.02
N GLN A 88 6.15 -15.91 -4.17
CA GLN A 88 4.91 -16.34 -3.53
C GLN A 88 4.71 -15.77 -2.13
N ILE A 89 5.69 -15.09 -1.55
CA ILE A 89 5.68 -14.66 -0.14
C ILE A 89 4.46 -13.78 0.23
N PHE A 90 4.00 -12.92 -0.67
CA PHE A 90 2.81 -12.09 -0.48
C PHE A 90 1.55 -12.75 -1.04
N ALA A 91 1.66 -13.42 -2.19
CA ALA A 91 0.53 -14.07 -2.83
C ALA A 91 -0.14 -15.10 -1.92
N ARG A 92 0.65 -15.93 -1.20
CA ARG A 92 0.11 -16.89 -0.22
C ARG A 92 -0.63 -16.25 0.93
N GLN A 93 -0.12 -15.12 1.43
CA GLN A 93 -0.78 -14.38 2.50
C GLN A 93 -2.08 -13.72 2.00
N VAL A 94 -2.07 -13.13 0.82
CA VAL A 94 -3.27 -12.55 0.20
C VAL A 94 -4.36 -13.61 0.01
N GLU A 95 -4.00 -14.80 -0.51
CA GLU A 95 -4.94 -15.91 -0.70
C GLU A 95 -5.54 -16.40 0.61
N ALA A 96 -4.77 -16.41 1.70
CA ALA A 96 -5.20 -16.92 2.99
C ALA A 96 -6.00 -15.91 3.82
N LEU A 97 -5.70 -14.62 3.71
CA LEU A 97 -6.15 -13.60 4.66
C LEU A 97 -7.12 -12.58 4.06
N CYS A 98 -6.95 -12.22 2.77
CA CYS A 98 -7.72 -11.12 2.19
C CYS A 98 -9.08 -11.57 1.66
N THR A 99 -10.08 -10.76 1.87
CA THR A 99 -11.45 -10.92 1.38
C THR A 99 -11.89 -9.75 0.51
N ARG A 100 -13.08 -9.82 -0.09
CA ARG A 100 -13.64 -8.75 -0.92
C ARG A 100 -13.97 -7.46 -0.14
N SER A 101 -14.06 -7.55 1.18
CA SER A 101 -14.31 -6.38 2.05
C SER A 101 -13.01 -5.65 2.42
N ASP A 102 -11.86 -6.23 2.13
CA ASP A 102 -10.55 -5.70 2.47
C ASP A 102 -9.95 -4.89 1.32
N LEU A 103 -8.78 -4.30 1.54
CA LEU A 103 -8.01 -3.60 0.53
C LEU A 103 -6.55 -4.03 0.59
N LEU A 104 -6.02 -4.49 -0.55
CA LEU A 104 -4.59 -4.73 -0.69
C LEU A 104 -3.89 -3.49 -1.24
N VAL A 105 -2.93 -2.98 -0.49
CA VAL A 105 -2.12 -1.80 -0.83
C VAL A 105 -0.69 -2.23 -1.13
N LEU A 106 -0.27 -2.00 -2.38
CA LEU A 106 1.05 -2.43 -2.87
C LEU A 106 1.97 -1.22 -3.07
N HIS A 107 3.16 -1.26 -2.49
CA HIS A 107 4.19 -0.23 -2.69
C HIS A 107 5.33 -0.77 -3.55
N SER A 108 5.57 -0.16 -4.72
CA SER A 108 6.64 -0.56 -5.63
C SER A 108 7.20 0.61 -6.41
N THR A 109 8.48 0.90 -6.26
CA THR A 109 9.12 1.97 -7.04
C THR A 109 9.27 1.62 -8.52
N SER A 110 9.31 0.34 -8.88
CA SER A 110 9.47 -0.12 -10.27
C SER A 110 8.18 -0.64 -10.92
N GLY A 111 7.20 -1.07 -10.10
CA GLY A 111 6.02 -1.79 -10.59
C GLY A 111 6.31 -3.12 -11.28
N GLN A 112 7.51 -3.71 -11.09
CA GLN A 112 7.97 -4.91 -11.80
C GLN A 112 8.33 -6.09 -10.87
N SER A 113 8.20 -5.92 -9.55
CA SER A 113 8.59 -6.95 -8.58
C SER A 113 7.72 -8.20 -8.70
N PRO A 114 8.30 -9.40 -8.98
CA PRO A 114 7.52 -10.62 -9.24
C PRO A 114 6.56 -11.00 -8.11
N ASN A 115 6.97 -10.83 -6.85
CA ASN A 115 6.13 -11.14 -5.68
C ASN A 115 4.91 -10.19 -5.56
N LEU A 116 5.04 -8.92 -5.92
CA LEU A 116 3.92 -7.98 -5.94
C LEU A 116 2.98 -8.24 -7.13
N LEU A 117 3.54 -8.60 -8.29
CA LEU A 117 2.73 -9.01 -9.44
C LEU A 117 1.93 -10.29 -9.14
N ALA A 118 2.53 -11.26 -8.43
CA ALA A 118 1.84 -12.47 -8.00
C ALA A 118 0.72 -12.14 -7.01
N ALA A 119 0.98 -11.31 -6.01
CA ALA A 119 -0.02 -10.85 -5.04
C ALA A 119 -1.21 -10.14 -5.71
N ALA A 120 -0.94 -9.21 -6.65
CA ALA A 120 -1.98 -8.51 -7.39
C ALA A 120 -2.86 -9.47 -8.23
N ARG A 121 -2.26 -10.48 -8.88
CA ARG A 121 -3.03 -11.49 -9.63
C ARG A 121 -3.93 -12.32 -8.72
N VAL A 122 -3.44 -12.72 -7.55
CA VAL A 122 -4.23 -13.48 -6.57
C VAL A 122 -5.38 -12.62 -6.03
N ALA A 123 -5.09 -11.36 -5.65
CA ALA A 123 -6.10 -10.40 -5.20
C ALA A 123 -7.21 -10.23 -6.26
N ARG A 124 -6.84 -9.99 -7.51
CA ARG A 124 -7.78 -9.85 -8.63
C ARG A 124 -8.65 -11.11 -8.83
N LYS A 125 -8.04 -12.31 -8.75
CA LYS A 125 -8.77 -13.59 -8.84
C LYS A 125 -9.76 -13.76 -7.69
N GLY A 126 -9.40 -13.34 -6.47
CA GLY A 126 -10.25 -13.38 -5.28
C GLY A 126 -11.30 -12.27 -5.23
N GLY A 127 -11.21 -11.26 -6.11
CA GLY A 127 -12.06 -10.06 -6.08
C GLY A 127 -11.72 -9.11 -4.93
N VAL A 128 -10.49 -9.17 -4.43
CA VAL A 128 -9.97 -8.25 -3.40
C VAL A 128 -9.62 -6.92 -4.06
N PRO A 129 -10.19 -5.80 -3.63
CA PRO A 129 -9.83 -4.47 -4.12
C PRO A 129 -8.34 -4.16 -3.95
N THR A 130 -7.75 -3.43 -4.89
CA THR A 130 -6.31 -3.19 -4.93
C THR A 130 -5.96 -1.74 -5.24
N VAL A 131 -4.99 -1.19 -4.51
CA VAL A 131 -4.36 0.11 -4.79
C VAL A 131 -2.85 -0.07 -4.87
N ALA A 132 -2.18 0.55 -5.84
CA ALA A 132 -0.72 0.54 -5.91
C ALA A 132 -0.13 1.95 -5.93
N PHE A 133 0.85 2.16 -5.06
CA PHE A 133 1.74 3.31 -5.07
C PHE A 133 3.00 2.96 -5.85
N LEU A 134 3.23 3.65 -6.95
CA LEU A 134 4.21 3.28 -7.98
C LEU A 134 5.15 4.44 -8.32
N GLY A 135 6.25 4.11 -8.95
CA GLY A 135 7.16 5.05 -9.62
C GLY A 135 7.52 4.54 -11.01
N LYS A 136 8.47 5.19 -11.67
CA LYS A 136 9.04 4.73 -12.95
C LYS A 136 8.00 4.36 -14.02
N GLY A 137 6.91 5.15 -14.11
CA GLY A 137 5.83 4.91 -15.06
C GLY A 137 4.87 3.77 -14.70
N GLY A 138 4.97 3.18 -13.49
CA GLY A 138 4.00 2.21 -12.98
C GLY A 138 4.31 0.74 -13.28
N GLY A 139 5.09 0.46 -14.32
CA GLY A 139 5.45 -0.91 -14.72
C GLY A 139 4.24 -1.81 -15.01
N ALA A 140 4.44 -3.11 -14.97
CA ALA A 140 3.38 -4.11 -15.23
C ALA A 140 2.30 -4.12 -14.13
N LEU A 141 2.64 -3.69 -12.91
CA LEU A 141 1.70 -3.68 -11.79
C LEU A 141 0.55 -2.70 -12.01
N ALA A 142 0.78 -1.57 -12.71
CA ALA A 142 -0.24 -0.58 -13.02
C ALA A 142 -1.44 -1.17 -13.80
N GLY A 143 -1.23 -2.17 -14.66
CA GLY A 143 -2.30 -2.83 -15.41
C GLY A 143 -2.99 -3.98 -14.66
N LEU A 144 -2.56 -4.30 -13.44
CA LEU A 144 -3.08 -5.42 -12.65
C LEU A 144 -3.94 -5.00 -11.46
N VAL A 145 -3.87 -3.74 -11.04
CA VAL A 145 -4.58 -3.20 -9.88
C VAL A 145 -5.74 -2.29 -10.29
N ASP A 146 -6.65 -2.03 -9.37
CA ASP A 146 -7.85 -1.21 -9.64
C ASP A 146 -7.52 0.29 -9.64
N GLU A 147 -6.65 0.74 -8.74
CA GLU A 147 -6.26 2.14 -8.61
C GLU A 147 -4.74 2.30 -8.50
N THR A 148 -4.20 3.38 -9.05
CA THR A 148 -2.76 3.67 -9.00
C THR A 148 -2.48 5.11 -8.62
N VAL A 149 -1.40 5.31 -7.84
CA VAL A 149 -0.75 6.60 -7.61
C VAL A 149 0.67 6.48 -8.14
N ILE A 150 0.95 7.05 -9.31
CA ILE A 150 2.25 6.91 -9.99
C ILE A 150 3.06 8.19 -9.81
N ILE A 151 4.10 8.13 -8.98
CA ILE A 151 5.00 9.25 -8.73
C ILE A 151 5.83 9.53 -10.01
N PRO A 152 5.85 10.78 -10.49
CA PRO A 152 6.57 11.14 -11.72
C PRO A 152 8.08 11.29 -11.47
N SER A 153 8.71 10.21 -11.00
CA SER A 153 10.15 10.13 -10.75
C SER A 153 10.69 8.73 -11.05
N ASN A 154 11.92 8.69 -11.54
CA ASN A 154 12.69 7.45 -11.75
C ASN A 154 13.66 7.15 -10.60
N GLU A 155 13.79 8.04 -9.63
CA GLU A 155 14.69 7.89 -8.49
C GLU A 155 13.97 7.17 -7.36
N THR A 156 14.43 5.96 -7.02
CA THR A 156 13.81 5.09 -6.01
C THR A 156 13.63 5.77 -4.66
N SER A 157 14.64 6.50 -4.18
CA SER A 157 14.57 7.22 -2.89
C SER A 157 13.51 8.32 -2.88
N LEU A 158 13.38 9.08 -3.98
CA LEU A 158 12.36 10.13 -4.08
C LEU A 158 10.96 9.53 -4.20
N VAL A 159 10.80 8.44 -4.94
CA VAL A 159 9.52 7.74 -5.06
C VAL A 159 9.06 7.25 -3.68
N GLN A 160 9.91 6.57 -2.91
CA GLN A 160 9.58 6.09 -1.56
C GLN A 160 9.22 7.24 -0.61
N LEU A 161 10.00 8.30 -0.61
CA LEU A 161 9.73 9.46 0.24
C LEU A 161 8.34 10.09 -0.05
N ILE A 162 7.96 10.19 -1.32
CA ILE A 162 6.66 10.75 -1.71
C ILE A 162 5.53 9.74 -1.45
N HIS A 163 5.75 8.43 -1.62
CA HIS A 163 4.80 7.40 -1.20
C HIS A 163 4.42 7.57 0.27
N LEU A 164 5.42 7.66 1.15
CA LEU A 164 5.20 7.82 2.58
C LEU A 164 4.48 9.14 2.90
N ALA A 165 4.89 10.25 2.26
CA ALA A 165 4.24 11.55 2.44
C ALA A 165 2.74 11.51 2.04
N PHE A 166 2.40 10.86 0.92
CA PHE A 166 1.00 10.71 0.52
C PHE A 166 0.21 9.80 1.46
N GLN A 167 0.84 8.74 1.95
CA GLN A 167 0.19 7.87 2.94
C GLN A 167 -0.10 8.59 4.26
N HIS A 168 0.78 9.51 4.69
CA HIS A 168 0.51 10.36 5.86
C HIS A 168 -0.69 11.28 5.61
N LEU A 169 -0.79 11.90 4.44
CA LEU A 169 -1.98 12.71 4.10
C LEU A 169 -3.26 11.86 4.07
N ILE A 170 -3.18 10.62 3.58
CA ILE A 170 -4.31 9.69 3.56
C ILE A 170 -4.73 9.34 4.99
N VAL A 171 -3.80 9.01 5.87
CA VAL A 171 -4.14 8.65 7.26
C VAL A 171 -4.73 9.83 8.03
N GLU A 172 -4.27 11.07 7.78
CA GLU A 172 -4.91 12.28 8.34
C GLU A 172 -6.39 12.37 7.96
N VAL A 173 -6.70 12.17 6.68
CA VAL A 173 -8.10 12.16 6.21
C VAL A 173 -8.89 11.01 6.85
N VAL A 174 -8.31 9.81 6.92
CA VAL A 174 -8.96 8.64 7.52
C VAL A 174 -9.23 8.86 9.00
N GLU A 175 -8.28 9.43 9.75
CA GLU A 175 -8.47 9.75 11.17
C GLU A 175 -9.60 10.77 11.36
N ALA A 176 -9.62 11.84 10.56
CA ALA A 176 -10.67 12.86 10.64
C ALA A 176 -12.06 12.28 10.33
N GLU A 177 -12.17 11.41 9.33
CA GLU A 177 -13.44 10.80 8.89
C GLU A 177 -13.97 9.70 9.81
N LEU A 178 -13.08 9.05 10.58
CA LEU A 178 -13.42 7.91 11.44
C LEU A 178 -13.25 8.21 12.94
N LEU A 179 -13.05 9.48 13.32
CA LEU A 179 -12.79 9.87 14.70
C LEU A 179 -13.96 9.51 15.63
N ASP A 180 -15.21 9.68 15.17
CA ASP A 180 -16.44 9.50 15.92
C ASP A 180 -17.25 8.25 15.49
N SER A 181 -16.61 7.29 14.80
CA SER A 181 -17.30 6.11 14.23
C SER A 181 -17.17 4.88 15.09
#